data_87d3bbac05838977710a846a923f4db5
#
_entry.id   87d3bbac05838977710a846a923f4db5
#
_cell.length_a   1.000
_cell.length_b   1.000
_cell.length_c   1.000
_cell.angle_alpha   90.00
_cell.angle_beta   90.00
_cell.angle_gamma   90.00
#
_symmetry.space_group_name_H-M   'P 1'
#
loop_
_entity.id
_entity.type
_entity.pdbx_description
1 polymer ?
#
loop_
_entity_poly.entity_id
_entity_poly.type
_entity_poly.pdbx_seq_one_letter_code
_entity_poly.pdbx_strand_id
1 'polypeptide(L)'
;AESRGFIFGAPIAYNLHKPLVLVRKKGKLPCETVEQSYDLEYGSATVEMHKDSIKPGQKVVIVDDLIATGGTVEATAKLVEELGGEVVKIIFLMELAGLKGREKLAKYDVASVICYEGK
;
A
#
# COMPACT_ATOMS: atom_id res chain seq x y z
N ALA A 1 -1.60 -3.46 3.03
CA ALA A 1 -2.46 -2.45 3.69
C ALA A 1 -3.66 -3.10 4.35
N GLU A 2 -4.15 -2.50 5.42
CA GLU A 2 -5.31 -2.97 6.19
C GLU A 2 -6.54 -3.05 5.30
N SER A 3 -7.29 -4.09 5.41
CA SER A 3 -6.98 -5.29 6.20
C SER A 3 -6.85 -6.53 5.31
N ARG A 4 -7.57 -6.57 4.20
CA ARG A 4 -7.57 -7.75 3.31
C ARG A 4 -6.22 -7.98 2.65
N GLY A 5 -5.45 -6.91 2.43
CA GLY A 5 -4.10 -7.03 1.89
C GLY A 5 -3.19 -7.89 2.74
N PHE A 6 -3.43 -7.96 4.05
CA PHE A 6 -2.64 -8.81 4.96
C PHE A 6 -2.77 -10.29 4.62
N ILE A 7 -3.93 -10.71 4.10
CA ILE A 7 -4.18 -12.12 3.74
C ILE A 7 -3.24 -12.55 2.63
N PHE A 8 -2.84 -11.65 1.75
CA PHE A 8 -1.92 -11.92 0.65
C PHE A 8 -0.49 -11.57 1.00
N GLY A 9 -0.28 -10.44 1.69
CA GLY A 9 1.06 -9.98 2.05
C GLY A 9 1.77 -10.92 3.01
N ALA A 10 1.08 -11.43 4.01
CA ALA A 10 1.70 -12.31 5.01
C ALA A 10 2.21 -13.63 4.40
N PRO A 11 1.41 -14.37 3.59
CA PRO A 11 1.94 -15.58 2.95
C PRO A 11 3.11 -15.31 2.00
N ILE A 12 3.07 -14.22 1.26
CA ILE A 12 4.16 -13.85 0.35
C ILE A 12 5.44 -13.59 1.14
N ALA A 13 5.36 -12.79 2.20
CA ALA A 13 6.51 -12.49 3.03
C ALA A 13 7.08 -13.75 3.67
N TYR A 14 6.20 -14.63 4.17
CA TYR A 14 6.61 -15.89 4.77
C TYR A 14 7.35 -16.78 3.77
N ASN A 15 6.78 -16.97 2.58
CA ASN A 15 7.37 -17.83 1.56
C ASN A 15 8.71 -17.30 1.03
N LEU A 16 8.89 -15.99 1.01
CA LEU A 16 10.12 -15.37 0.53
C LEU A 16 11.11 -15.07 1.65
N HIS A 17 10.79 -15.44 2.89
CA HIS A 17 11.61 -15.16 4.07
C HIS A 17 11.93 -13.67 4.20
N LYS A 18 10.93 -12.82 4.01
CA LYS A 18 11.06 -11.37 4.09
C LYS A 18 10.23 -10.81 5.23
N PRO A 19 10.62 -9.67 5.81
CA PRO A 19 9.81 -9.01 6.82
C PRO A 19 8.47 -8.55 6.25
N LEU A 20 7.47 -8.50 7.11
CA LEU A 20 6.16 -7.95 6.79
C LEU A 20 5.97 -6.66 7.57
N VAL A 21 5.60 -5.60 6.84
CA VAL A 21 5.28 -4.30 7.44
C VAL A 21 3.79 -4.05 7.27
N LEU A 22 3.14 -3.68 8.37
CA LEU A 22 1.70 -3.41 8.36
C LEU A 22 1.43 -1.92 8.17
N VAL A 23 0.54 -1.61 7.25
CA VAL A 23 -0.01 -0.26 7.09
C VAL A 23 -1.46 -0.32 7.55
N ARG A 24 -1.79 0.46 8.56
CA ARG A 24 -3.09 0.40 9.21
C ARG A 24 -3.76 1.77 9.24
N LYS A 25 -5.05 1.79 9.48
CA LYS A 25 -5.77 3.04 9.72
C LYS A 25 -5.29 3.66 11.02
N LYS A 26 -5.31 5.00 11.07
CA LYS A 26 -4.79 5.76 12.19
C LYS A 26 -5.35 5.28 13.53
N GLY A 27 -4.44 5.18 14.51
CA GLY A 27 -4.79 4.83 15.89
C GLY A 27 -4.72 3.36 16.23
N LYS A 28 -4.32 2.51 15.27
CA LYS A 28 -4.31 1.05 15.49
C LYS A 28 -2.93 0.47 15.80
N LEU A 29 -1.87 1.21 15.55
CA LEU A 29 -0.51 0.72 15.81
C LEU A 29 -0.03 1.21 17.18
N PRO A 30 0.66 0.35 17.96
CA PRO A 30 0.99 0.67 19.35
C PRO A 30 2.23 1.54 19.56
N CYS A 31 3.15 1.59 18.60
CA CYS A 31 4.41 2.32 18.75
C CYS A 31 4.37 3.63 17.96
N GLU A 32 5.48 4.37 17.95
CA GLU A 32 5.58 5.58 17.16
C GLU A 32 5.33 5.29 15.69
N THR A 33 4.55 6.15 15.04
CA THR A 33 4.15 5.99 13.65
C THR A 33 4.47 7.22 12.82
N VAL A 34 4.56 7.01 11.51
CA VAL A 34 4.40 8.06 10.52
C VAL A 34 3.03 7.88 9.88
N GLU A 35 2.42 8.95 9.45
CA GLU A 35 1.07 8.88 8.89
C GLU A 35 0.92 9.71 7.63
N GLN A 36 -0.03 9.32 6.79
CA GLN A 36 -0.35 10.02 5.56
C GLN A 36 -1.86 10.03 5.36
N SER A 37 -2.41 11.20 5.14
CA SER A 37 -3.83 11.36 4.83
C SER A 37 -4.06 11.30 3.33
N TYR A 38 -5.24 10.89 2.93
CA TYR A 38 -5.68 10.92 1.53
C TYR A 38 -7.18 11.18 1.46
N ASP A 39 -7.61 11.72 0.34
CA ASP A 39 -9.01 12.10 0.16
C ASP A 39 -9.87 10.92 -0.26
N LEU A 40 -11.07 10.87 0.29
CA LEU A 40 -12.14 9.97 -0.12
C LEU A 40 -13.16 10.78 -0.91
N GLU A 41 -14.15 10.08 -1.48
CA GLU A 41 -15.28 10.76 -2.11
C GLU A 41 -16.00 11.67 -1.11
N TYR A 42 -16.14 11.20 0.13
CA TYR A 42 -16.74 11.98 1.21
C TYR A 42 -15.77 11.99 2.39
N GLY A 43 -15.03 13.09 2.55
CA GLY A 43 -14.08 13.26 3.65
C GLY A 43 -12.68 12.78 3.32
N SER A 44 -11.95 12.36 4.34
CA SER A 44 -10.58 11.89 4.19
C SER A 44 -10.33 10.72 5.12
N ALA A 45 -9.24 9.99 4.84
CA ALA A 45 -8.77 8.90 5.69
C ALA A 45 -7.26 9.06 5.92
N THR A 46 -6.75 8.44 6.98
CA THR A 46 -5.34 8.49 7.32
C THR A 46 -4.85 7.07 7.58
N VAL A 47 -3.74 6.71 6.96
CA VAL A 47 -3.05 5.44 7.23
C VAL A 47 -1.74 5.72 7.93
N GLU A 48 -1.27 4.75 8.69
CA GLU A 48 -0.05 4.89 9.47
C GLU A 48 0.80 3.63 9.34
N MET A 49 2.09 3.80 9.61
CA MET A 49 3.10 2.75 9.59
C MET A 49 4.04 3.00 10.77
N HIS A 50 4.54 1.95 11.40
CA HIS A 50 5.54 2.13 12.44
C HIS A 50 6.75 2.86 11.89
N LYS A 51 7.23 3.86 12.64
CA LYS A 51 8.34 4.72 12.23
C LYS A 51 9.63 3.95 11.99
N ASP A 52 9.84 2.85 12.71
CA ASP A 52 11.02 2.01 12.59
C ASP A 52 10.87 0.82 11.65
N SER A 53 9.78 0.75 10.90
CA SER A 53 9.50 -0.39 10.01
C SER A 53 10.44 -0.48 8.83
N ILE A 54 10.91 0.64 8.32
CA ILE A 54 11.71 0.71 7.10
C ILE A 54 12.94 1.54 7.36
N LYS A 55 14.08 1.05 6.88
CA LYS A 55 15.35 1.76 6.94
C LYS A 55 15.63 2.42 5.60
N PRO A 56 16.35 3.57 5.59
CA PRO A 56 16.70 4.22 4.34
C PRO A 56 17.41 3.28 3.37
N GLY A 57 17.00 3.31 2.11
CA GLY A 57 17.57 2.49 1.05
C GLY A 57 16.95 1.11 0.91
N GLN A 58 16.06 0.69 1.81
CA GLN A 58 15.40 -0.62 1.66
C GLN A 58 14.45 -0.61 0.47
N LYS A 59 14.44 -1.72 -0.25
CA LYS A 59 13.51 -1.93 -1.37
C LYS A 59 12.24 -2.58 -0.85
N VAL A 60 11.10 -2.03 -1.23
CA VAL A 60 9.80 -2.41 -0.68
C VAL A 60 8.84 -2.77 -1.81
N VAL A 61 8.12 -3.88 -1.62
CA VAL A 61 6.99 -4.25 -2.46
C VAL A 61 5.72 -4.02 -1.65
N ILE A 62 4.78 -3.28 -2.24
CA ILE A 62 3.48 -3.05 -1.62
C ILE A 62 2.50 -4.09 -2.16
N VAL A 63 1.79 -4.78 -1.27
CA VAL A 63 0.81 -5.80 -1.63
C VAL A 63 -0.53 -5.43 -1.05
N ASP A 64 -1.55 -5.40 -1.89
CA ASP A 64 -2.92 -5.18 -1.44
C ASP A 64 -3.88 -6.04 -2.27
N ASP A 65 -5.13 -6.13 -1.83
CA ASP A 65 -6.11 -6.97 -2.50
C ASP A 65 -6.72 -6.29 -3.71
N LEU A 66 -6.99 -5.00 -3.62
CA LEU A 66 -7.77 -4.29 -4.63
C LEU A 66 -7.20 -2.90 -4.91
N ILE A 67 -7.08 -2.56 -6.19
CA ILE A 67 -6.92 -1.18 -6.60
C ILE A 67 -8.22 -0.68 -7.21
N ALA A 68 -8.78 0.35 -6.59
CA ALA A 68 -9.95 1.07 -7.10
C ALA A 68 -9.50 2.46 -7.53
N THR A 69 -9.60 3.44 -6.66
CA THR A 69 -9.14 4.81 -6.95
C THR A 69 -7.65 5.01 -6.74
N GLY A 70 -7.00 4.13 -5.98
CA GLY A 70 -5.56 4.18 -5.73
C GLY A 70 -5.12 5.02 -4.54
N GLY A 71 -6.06 5.67 -3.84
CA GLY A 71 -5.71 6.59 -2.75
C GLY A 71 -4.95 5.95 -1.60
N THR A 72 -5.41 4.79 -1.13
CA THR A 72 -4.78 4.09 0.00
C THR A 72 -3.34 3.71 -0.31
N VAL A 73 -3.11 3.17 -1.48
CA VAL A 73 -1.78 2.70 -1.87
C VAL A 73 -0.86 3.87 -2.20
N GLU A 74 -1.39 4.94 -2.78
CA GLU A 74 -0.60 6.15 -2.97
C GLU A 74 -0.10 6.70 -1.63
N ALA A 75 -0.98 6.76 -0.63
CA ALA A 75 -0.60 7.18 0.71
C ALA A 75 0.44 6.24 1.32
N THR A 76 0.27 4.93 1.13
CA THR A 76 1.22 3.92 1.60
C THR A 76 2.61 4.12 0.97
N ALA A 77 2.65 4.37 -0.33
CA ALA A 77 3.91 4.61 -1.03
C ALA A 77 4.60 5.87 -0.49
N LYS A 78 3.84 6.91 -0.19
CA LYS A 78 4.40 8.13 0.41
C LYS A 78 5.00 7.87 1.79
N LEU A 79 4.38 7.01 2.59
CA LEU A 79 4.93 6.63 3.90
C LEU A 79 6.26 5.89 3.75
N VAL A 80 6.34 4.96 2.82
CA VAL A 80 7.58 4.22 2.54
C VAL A 80 8.68 5.20 2.15
N GLU A 81 8.39 6.13 1.27
CA GLU A 81 9.35 7.12 0.78
C GLU A 81 9.76 8.08 1.89
N GLU A 82 8.84 8.46 2.76
CA GLU A 82 9.15 9.32 3.90
C GLU A 82 10.18 8.69 4.82
N LEU A 83 10.14 7.37 5.00
CA LEU A 83 11.11 6.63 5.80
C LEU A 83 12.40 6.32 5.03
N GLY A 84 12.51 6.75 3.79
CA GLY A 84 13.70 6.55 2.96
C GLY A 84 13.72 5.25 2.17
N GLY A 85 12.61 4.50 2.16
CA GLY A 85 12.50 3.28 1.36
C GLY A 85 12.25 3.56 -0.10
N GLU A 86 12.49 2.54 -0.93
CA GLU A 86 12.22 2.61 -2.37
C GLU A 86 11.10 1.63 -2.70
N VAL A 87 10.00 2.12 -3.27
CA VAL A 87 8.91 1.27 -3.74
C VAL A 87 9.31 0.72 -5.11
N VAL A 88 9.64 -0.57 -5.15
CA VAL A 88 10.10 -1.20 -6.39
C VAL A 88 8.97 -1.83 -7.19
N LYS A 89 7.88 -2.19 -6.53
CA LYS A 89 6.70 -2.75 -7.20
C LYS A 89 5.48 -2.66 -6.31
N ILE A 90 4.32 -2.56 -6.94
CA ILE A 90 3.02 -2.60 -6.26
C ILE A 90 2.20 -3.71 -6.91
N ILE A 91 1.68 -4.64 -6.11
CA ILE A 91 0.96 -5.81 -6.61
C ILE A 91 -0.43 -5.85 -5.99
N PHE A 92 -1.45 -6.04 -6.84
CA PHE A 92 -2.83 -6.23 -6.42
C PHE A 92 -3.35 -7.57 -6.90
N LEU A 93 -4.25 -8.16 -6.13
CA LEU A 93 -5.00 -9.32 -6.62
C LEU A 93 -5.97 -8.87 -7.72
N MET A 94 -6.67 -7.76 -7.51
CA MET A 94 -7.75 -7.32 -8.38
C MET A 94 -7.65 -5.84 -8.71
N GLU A 95 -7.98 -5.50 -9.94
CA GLU A 95 -8.00 -4.11 -10.40
C GLU A 95 -9.36 -3.77 -10.99
N LEU A 96 -9.93 -2.63 -10.56
CA LEU A 96 -11.13 -2.04 -11.17
C LEU A 96 -10.67 -0.92 -12.09
N ALA A 97 -10.37 -1.28 -13.34
CA ALA A 97 -9.70 -0.39 -14.29
C ALA A 97 -10.50 0.88 -14.61
N GLY A 98 -11.82 0.79 -14.57
CA GLY A 98 -12.70 1.94 -14.85
C GLY A 98 -12.54 3.08 -13.85
N LEU A 99 -12.01 2.83 -12.67
CA LEU A 99 -11.78 3.85 -11.65
C LEU A 99 -10.40 4.52 -11.79
N LYS A 100 -9.58 4.05 -12.74
CA LYS A 100 -8.32 4.68 -13.14
C LYS A 100 -7.31 4.87 -12.01
N GLY A 101 -7.28 3.93 -11.06
CA GLY A 101 -6.35 4.01 -9.93
C GLY A 101 -4.88 4.01 -10.35
N ARG A 102 -4.55 3.36 -11.46
CA ARG A 102 -3.16 3.35 -11.96
C ARG A 102 -2.64 4.74 -12.31
N GLU A 103 -3.52 5.69 -12.63
CA GLU A 103 -3.08 7.06 -12.94
C GLU A 103 -2.45 7.74 -11.73
N LYS A 104 -2.95 7.47 -10.53
CA LYS A 104 -2.34 7.97 -9.29
C LYS A 104 -1.00 7.30 -9.00
N LEU A 105 -0.78 6.11 -9.52
CA LEU A 105 0.41 5.30 -9.28
C LEU A 105 1.33 5.28 -10.50
N ALA A 106 1.20 6.25 -11.41
CA ALA A 106 1.89 6.24 -12.70
C ALA A 106 3.42 6.14 -12.60
N LYS A 107 4.01 6.65 -11.51
CA LYS A 107 5.46 6.59 -11.33
C LYS A 107 5.96 5.26 -10.76
N TYR A 108 5.06 4.33 -10.47
CA TYR A 108 5.41 3.03 -9.89
C TYR A 108 5.14 1.91 -10.87
N ASP A 109 5.85 0.79 -10.69
CA ASP A 109 5.60 -0.45 -11.43
C ASP A 109 4.45 -1.17 -10.74
N VAL A 110 3.28 -1.21 -11.39
CA VAL A 110 2.04 -1.76 -10.83
C VAL A 110 1.62 -2.99 -11.63
N ALA A 111 1.29 -4.06 -10.92
CA ALA A 111 0.77 -5.29 -11.51
C ALA A 111 -0.51 -5.72 -10.80
N SER A 112 -1.43 -6.33 -11.54
CA SER A 112 -2.63 -6.95 -10.98
C SER A 112 -2.81 -8.34 -11.59
N VAL A 113 -3.43 -9.24 -10.83
CA VAL A 113 -3.68 -10.62 -11.28
C VAL A 113 -4.98 -10.67 -12.08
N ILE A 114 -6.02 -10.00 -11.59
CA ILE A 114 -7.34 -9.97 -12.23
C ILE A 114 -7.69 -8.52 -12.51
N CYS A 115 -8.12 -8.22 -13.73
CA CYS A 115 -8.54 -6.88 -14.11
C CYS A 115 -9.99 -6.91 -14.57
N TYR A 116 -10.83 -6.07 -13.96
CA TYR A 116 -12.20 -5.84 -14.40
C TYR A 116 -12.25 -4.48 -15.08
N GLU A 117 -12.56 -4.50 -16.37
CA GLU A 117 -12.68 -3.28 -17.16
C GLU A 117 -14.10 -2.73 -17.08
N GLY A 118 -14.25 -1.43 -17.21
CA GLY A 118 -15.58 -0.78 -17.23
C GLY A 118 -16.16 -0.50 -15.85
N LYS A 119 -15.45 -0.75 -14.78
CA LYS A 119 -15.90 -0.43 -13.41
C LYS A 119 -14.83 0.32 -12.66
#